data_8f65d7fcdc3d6960fb78825cbb42b6c5
#
_entry.id   8f65d7fcdc3d6960fb78825cbb42b6c5
#
_cell.length_a   1.000
_cell.length_b   1.000
_cell.length_c   1.000
_cell.angle_alpha   90.00
_cell.angle_beta   90.00
_cell.angle_gamma   90.00
#
_symmetry.space_group_name_H-M   'P 1'
#
loop_
_entity.id
_entity.type
_entity.pdbx_description
1 polymer ?
#
loop_
_entity_poly.entity_id
_entity_poly.type
_entity_poly.pdbx_seq_one_letter_code
_entity_poly.pdbx_strand_id
1 'polypeptide(L)'
;MNPQNKPLKKLSILSFKGVQMRTFHITWITFFFCFFGWFGVAPLMPLVREQLGLTKSEVGNIIIASVSATIIARLFIGKMCDTLGPRLSYTILLVAGSIPVLLIGLSNSYESFLLFRFFIGIIGASFVITQFHTSMMFAPNIIGTANAVTGGWGNLGGGVTNLVMPLIAAAFVGMGFVSQSDSWRVAMLVPGIILLIMAYIYYRYTQDTPQGNFKKLSEGGRINRKKNGSFLLALKDYRVWILTLAYAACFGIEITVDNVAATFFMDRFDTGIILAGALASIFGGMNLFARALGGIVSDKVGQSYGIKGKGMILGILLILEGIGISLFAASNTLLLAIITMLLFALFLKMANGCTYGIVPFINKDNIGSVSGIVGAGGNIGAMLVGFLFKSETLSYADAFQYIGIGVFLIGFTVLLVRFHPRIETVVQNVSLEV
;
A
#
# COMPACT_ATOMS: atom_id res chain seq x y z
N MET A 1 -15.93 6.16 31.35
CA MET A 1 -15.03 6.52 30.22
C MET A 1 -15.74 7.49 29.30
N ASN A 2 -15.11 8.62 28.99
CA ASN A 2 -15.67 9.63 28.07
C ASN A 2 -15.94 8.97 26.70
N PRO A 3 -17.12 9.12 26.10
CA PRO A 3 -17.45 8.53 24.76
C PRO A 3 -16.46 8.93 23.67
N GLN A 4 -15.81 10.09 23.80
CA GLN A 4 -14.80 10.60 22.87
C GLN A 4 -13.49 9.78 22.84
N ASN A 5 -13.27 8.92 23.84
CA ASN A 5 -12.04 8.12 23.98
C ASN A 5 -12.21 6.66 23.49
N LYS A 6 -13.27 6.35 22.75
CA LYS A 6 -13.51 4.99 22.20
C LYS A 6 -13.28 4.97 20.69
N PRO A 7 -12.88 3.82 20.12
CA PRO A 7 -12.86 3.64 18.66
C PRO A 7 -14.24 3.87 18.05
N LEU A 8 -14.29 4.52 16.89
CA LEU A 8 -15.55 4.84 16.20
C LEU A 8 -16.18 3.59 15.61
N LYS A 9 -17.52 3.48 15.72
CA LYS A 9 -18.34 2.41 15.15
C LYS A 9 -18.93 2.75 13.78
N LYS A 10 -18.77 4.00 13.32
CA LYS A 10 -19.26 4.51 12.04
C LYS A 10 -18.21 5.40 11.40
N LEU A 11 -18.08 5.31 10.08
CA LEU A 11 -17.20 6.17 9.29
C LEU A 11 -18.03 7.33 8.71
N SER A 12 -17.72 8.56 9.13
CA SER A 12 -18.39 9.78 8.68
C SER A 12 -17.44 10.57 7.79
N ILE A 13 -17.34 10.17 6.53
CA ILE A 13 -16.33 10.65 5.55
C ILE A 13 -16.28 12.19 5.43
N LEU A 14 -17.40 12.89 5.58
CA LEU A 14 -17.46 14.35 5.48
C LEU A 14 -17.16 15.09 6.80
N SER A 15 -16.93 14.35 7.89
CA SER A 15 -16.70 14.92 9.21
C SER A 15 -15.22 14.91 9.58
N PHE A 16 -14.69 16.06 10.00
CA PHE A 16 -13.36 16.18 10.61
C PHE A 16 -13.42 16.28 12.14
N LYS A 17 -14.63 16.13 12.71
CA LYS A 17 -14.86 16.29 14.16
C LYS A 17 -14.33 15.06 14.93
N GLY A 18 -13.71 15.36 16.07
CA GLY A 18 -13.13 14.32 16.94
C GLY A 18 -11.74 13.88 16.51
N VAL A 19 -11.01 13.28 17.47
CA VAL A 19 -9.62 12.83 17.27
C VAL A 19 -9.54 11.75 16.19
N GLN A 20 -10.50 10.81 16.20
CA GLN A 20 -10.49 9.66 15.32
C GLN A 20 -10.68 10.07 13.85
N MET A 21 -11.70 10.89 13.54
CA MET A 21 -11.96 11.34 12.17
C MET A 21 -10.90 12.30 11.66
N ARG A 22 -10.41 13.20 12.50
CA ARG A 22 -9.29 14.07 12.14
C ARG A 22 -8.03 13.27 11.81
N THR A 23 -7.69 12.29 12.66
CA THR A 23 -6.55 11.38 12.42
C THR A 23 -6.75 10.58 11.13
N PHE A 24 -7.94 10.04 10.89
CA PHE A 24 -8.29 9.34 9.66
C PHE A 24 -8.01 10.18 8.40
N HIS A 25 -8.50 11.42 8.37
CA HIS A 25 -8.31 12.30 7.21
C HIS A 25 -6.85 12.69 7.03
N ILE A 26 -6.15 13.07 8.09
CA ILE A 26 -4.72 13.38 8.01
C ILE A 26 -3.94 12.15 7.55
N THR A 27 -4.32 10.94 7.98
CA THR A 27 -3.62 9.70 7.63
C THR A 27 -3.73 9.37 6.15
N TRP A 28 -4.93 9.39 5.54
CA TRP A 28 -5.04 9.10 4.12
C TRP A 28 -4.44 10.20 3.23
N ILE A 29 -4.57 11.48 3.62
CA ILE A 29 -3.92 12.60 2.92
C ILE A 29 -2.39 12.47 2.98
N THR A 30 -1.85 12.12 4.15
CA THR A 30 -0.41 11.89 4.30
C THR A 30 0.05 10.73 3.42
N PHE A 31 -0.73 9.66 3.38
CA PHE A 31 -0.43 8.50 2.54
C PHE A 31 -0.46 8.86 1.05
N PHE A 32 -1.43 9.67 0.62
CA PHE A 32 -1.49 10.21 -0.73
C PHE A 32 -0.20 10.97 -1.09
N PHE A 33 0.27 11.86 -0.23
CA PHE A 33 1.50 12.60 -0.48
C PHE A 33 2.77 11.75 -0.36
N CYS A 34 2.76 10.68 0.43
CA CYS A 34 3.82 9.68 0.41
C CYS A 34 3.93 9.01 -0.97
N PHE A 35 2.81 8.60 -1.55
CA PHE A 35 2.80 8.02 -2.90
C PHE A 35 3.16 9.05 -3.96
N PHE A 36 2.67 10.27 -3.83
CA PHE A 36 3.06 11.38 -4.70
C PHE A 36 4.58 11.62 -4.69
N GLY A 37 5.22 11.60 -3.53
CA GLY A 37 6.68 11.73 -3.41
C GLY A 37 7.45 10.49 -3.90
N TRP A 38 6.96 9.28 -3.59
CA TRP A 38 7.61 8.04 -4.01
C TRP A 38 7.64 7.87 -5.53
N PHE A 39 6.53 8.15 -6.19
CA PHE A 39 6.39 8.05 -7.64
C PHE A 39 6.76 9.35 -8.39
N GLY A 40 7.11 10.43 -7.68
CA GLY A 40 7.29 11.77 -8.24
C GLY A 40 8.20 11.87 -9.47
N VAL A 41 9.26 11.08 -9.50
CA VAL A 41 10.21 11.08 -10.62
C VAL A 41 9.77 10.16 -11.77
N ALA A 42 8.84 9.22 -11.54
CA ALA A 42 8.48 8.23 -12.56
C ALA A 42 7.99 8.85 -13.89
N PRO A 43 7.05 9.82 -13.90
CA PRO A 43 6.63 10.48 -15.14
C PRO A 43 7.71 11.39 -15.76
N LEU A 44 8.75 11.72 -15.01
CA LEU A 44 9.88 12.55 -15.47
C LEU A 44 11.09 11.70 -15.92
N MET A 45 10.96 10.37 -15.83
CA MET A 45 12.03 9.42 -16.19
C MET A 45 12.60 9.61 -17.61
N PRO A 46 11.81 9.98 -18.64
CA PRO A 46 12.37 10.28 -19.96
C PRO A 46 13.42 11.41 -19.91
N LEU A 47 13.16 12.49 -19.18
CA LEU A 47 14.11 13.59 -18.99
C LEU A 47 15.36 13.15 -18.23
N VAL A 48 15.19 12.38 -17.16
CA VAL A 48 16.30 11.82 -16.38
C VAL A 48 17.14 10.89 -17.23
N ARG A 49 16.50 10.01 -18.01
CA ARG A 49 17.18 9.06 -18.90
C ARG A 49 18.04 9.78 -19.95
N GLU A 50 17.49 10.80 -20.58
CA GLU A 50 18.20 11.60 -21.57
C GLU A 50 19.39 12.34 -20.95
N GLN A 51 19.19 13.01 -19.82
CA GLN A 51 20.21 13.83 -19.16
C GLN A 51 21.35 13.00 -18.56
N LEU A 52 21.03 11.84 -17.95
CA LEU A 52 22.04 10.98 -17.32
C LEU A 52 22.54 9.85 -18.24
N GLY A 53 22.07 9.77 -19.48
CA GLY A 53 22.47 8.75 -20.46
C GLY A 53 22.12 7.32 -20.05
N LEU A 54 20.97 7.11 -19.34
CA LEU A 54 20.64 5.82 -18.77
C LEU A 54 20.18 4.81 -19.83
N THR A 55 20.71 3.59 -19.72
CA THR A 55 20.26 2.44 -20.50
C THR A 55 18.90 1.92 -20.03
N LYS A 56 18.21 1.13 -20.85
CA LYS A 56 16.95 0.48 -20.47
C LYS A 56 17.12 -0.43 -19.25
N SER A 57 18.24 -1.14 -19.16
CA SER A 57 18.55 -2.02 -18.03
C SER A 57 18.74 -1.24 -16.73
N GLU A 58 19.42 -0.10 -16.78
CA GLU A 58 19.63 0.77 -15.61
C GLU A 58 18.33 1.36 -15.09
N VAL A 59 17.42 1.77 -15.97
CA VAL A 59 16.07 2.21 -15.58
C VAL A 59 15.33 1.08 -14.87
N GLY A 60 15.42 -0.16 -15.37
CA GLY A 60 14.85 -1.33 -14.69
C GLY A 60 15.42 -1.56 -13.29
N ASN A 61 16.74 -1.46 -13.13
CA ASN A 61 17.41 -1.61 -11.84
C ASN A 61 16.98 -0.52 -10.84
N ILE A 62 16.77 0.72 -11.30
CA ILE A 62 16.27 1.83 -10.48
C ILE A 62 14.88 1.52 -9.90
N ILE A 63 13.99 0.93 -10.69
CA ILE A 63 12.66 0.52 -10.25
C ILE A 63 12.77 -0.58 -9.19
N ILE A 64 13.56 -1.62 -9.46
CA ILE A 64 13.79 -2.73 -8.53
C ILE A 64 14.38 -2.23 -7.21
N ALA A 65 15.38 -1.34 -7.24
CA ALA A 65 15.99 -0.77 -6.05
C ALA A 65 14.97 -0.06 -5.15
N SER A 66 14.09 0.75 -5.73
CA SER A 66 13.05 1.46 -5.00
C SER A 66 12.05 0.52 -4.31
N VAL A 67 11.64 -0.55 -4.99
CA VAL A 67 10.72 -1.57 -4.42
C VAL A 67 11.42 -2.39 -3.33
N SER A 68 12.69 -2.76 -3.53
CA SER A 68 13.48 -3.54 -2.56
C SER A 68 13.63 -2.80 -1.24
N ALA A 69 13.94 -1.49 -1.28
CA ALA A 69 14.01 -0.67 -0.08
C ALA A 69 12.67 -0.63 0.69
N THR A 70 11.55 -0.62 -0.03
CA THR A 70 10.23 -0.66 0.59
C THR A 70 9.99 -1.96 1.37
N ILE A 71 10.44 -3.12 0.85
CA ILE A 71 10.31 -4.41 1.54
C ILE A 71 10.99 -4.33 2.91
N ILE A 72 12.24 -3.91 2.92
CA ILE A 72 13.05 -3.78 4.12
C ILE A 72 12.40 -2.78 5.09
N ALA A 73 12.04 -1.59 4.61
CA ALA A 73 11.47 -0.53 5.41
C ALA A 73 10.14 -0.95 6.07
N ARG A 74 9.26 -1.71 5.40
CA ARG A 74 7.99 -2.18 5.96
C ARG A 74 8.15 -3.05 7.20
N LEU A 75 9.19 -3.89 7.23
CA LEU A 75 9.49 -4.72 8.39
C LEU A 75 9.91 -3.89 9.61
N PHE A 76 10.80 -2.91 9.41
CA PHE A 76 11.24 -2.00 10.47
C PHE A 76 10.12 -1.09 10.95
N ILE A 77 9.35 -0.51 10.04
CA ILE A 77 8.24 0.40 10.34
C ILE A 77 7.13 -0.33 11.11
N GLY A 78 6.84 -1.58 10.77
CA GLY A 78 5.88 -2.38 11.53
C GLY A 78 6.24 -2.47 13.02
N LYS A 79 7.52 -2.77 13.32
CA LYS A 79 8.03 -2.79 14.69
C LYS A 79 8.02 -1.41 15.35
N MET A 80 8.35 -0.36 14.60
CA MET A 80 8.29 1.01 15.11
C MET A 80 6.87 1.40 15.51
N CYS A 81 5.84 1.03 14.73
CA CYS A 81 4.45 1.28 15.08
C CYS A 81 4.06 0.65 16.41
N ASP A 82 4.47 -0.60 16.64
CA ASP A 82 4.19 -1.31 17.90
C ASP A 82 4.93 -0.69 19.10
N THR A 83 6.12 -0.12 18.88
CA THR A 83 6.97 0.39 19.97
C THR A 83 6.86 1.89 20.23
N LEU A 84 6.90 2.71 19.20
CA LEU A 84 6.88 4.17 19.30
C LEU A 84 5.48 4.77 19.17
N GLY A 85 4.57 3.99 18.57
CA GLY A 85 3.25 4.44 18.15
C GLY A 85 3.23 5.00 16.72
N PRO A 86 2.05 5.01 16.09
CA PRO A 86 1.92 5.38 14.68
C PRO A 86 2.23 6.85 14.41
N ARG A 87 1.88 7.76 15.32
CA ARG A 87 2.11 9.20 15.17
C ARG A 87 3.60 9.51 14.99
N LEU A 88 4.42 9.01 15.89
CA LEU A 88 5.86 9.29 15.86
C LEU A 88 6.55 8.52 14.72
N SER A 89 6.14 7.26 14.49
CA SER A 89 6.66 6.44 13.39
C SER A 89 6.43 7.10 12.02
N TYR A 90 5.23 7.65 11.79
CA TYR A 90 4.94 8.36 10.54
C TYR A 90 5.75 9.65 10.40
N THR A 91 5.84 10.44 11.48
CA THR A 91 6.63 11.68 11.46
C THR A 91 8.09 11.40 11.11
N ILE A 92 8.70 10.38 11.72
CA ILE A 92 10.07 9.96 11.43
C ILE A 92 10.21 9.52 9.96
N LEU A 93 9.27 8.70 9.46
CA LEU A 93 9.29 8.25 8.08
C LEU A 93 9.21 9.41 7.09
N LEU A 94 8.32 10.38 7.34
CA LEU A 94 8.13 11.55 6.48
C LEU A 94 9.38 12.44 6.44
N VAL A 95 10.00 12.71 7.59
CA VAL A 95 11.25 13.48 7.65
C VAL A 95 12.39 12.71 6.98
N ALA A 96 12.58 11.43 7.31
CA ALA A 96 13.65 10.62 6.71
C ALA A 96 13.46 10.45 5.19
N GLY A 97 12.21 10.25 4.73
CA GLY A 97 11.90 10.09 3.32
C GLY A 97 11.98 11.40 2.52
N SER A 98 11.70 12.54 3.14
CA SER A 98 11.79 13.84 2.45
C SER A 98 13.23 14.19 2.04
N ILE A 99 14.22 13.77 2.81
CA ILE A 99 15.64 14.05 2.53
C ILE A 99 16.07 13.54 1.15
N PRO A 100 15.96 12.25 0.82
CA PRO A 100 16.35 11.77 -0.49
C PRO A 100 15.47 12.32 -1.61
N VAL A 101 14.19 12.65 -1.36
CA VAL A 101 13.32 13.29 -2.35
C VAL A 101 13.80 14.70 -2.70
N LEU A 102 14.20 15.50 -1.70
CA LEU A 102 14.74 16.85 -1.90
C LEU A 102 16.11 16.82 -2.59
N LEU A 103 16.93 15.80 -2.29
CA LEU A 103 18.31 15.73 -2.75
C LEU A 103 18.49 14.98 -4.08
N ILE A 104 17.48 14.25 -4.57
CA ILE A 104 17.61 13.47 -5.82
C ILE A 104 18.00 14.35 -7.01
N GLY A 105 17.61 15.63 -7.02
CA GLY A 105 18.02 16.60 -8.02
C GLY A 105 19.52 16.87 -8.11
N LEU A 106 20.32 16.45 -7.11
CA LEU A 106 21.77 16.55 -7.10
C LEU A 106 22.46 15.37 -7.81
N SER A 107 21.70 14.39 -8.30
CA SER A 107 22.26 13.24 -9.00
C SER A 107 22.88 13.64 -10.34
N ASN A 108 24.14 13.23 -10.56
CA ASN A 108 24.87 13.47 -11.79
C ASN A 108 25.37 12.18 -12.46
N SER A 109 25.04 11.02 -11.89
CA SER A 109 25.36 9.69 -12.43
C SER A 109 24.25 8.69 -12.14
N TYR A 110 24.29 7.54 -12.85
CA TYR A 110 23.41 6.40 -12.57
C TYR A 110 23.48 5.97 -11.11
N GLU A 111 24.69 5.81 -10.55
CA GLU A 111 24.87 5.29 -9.19
C GLU A 111 24.27 6.25 -8.14
N SER A 112 24.50 7.55 -8.28
CA SER A 112 23.93 8.55 -7.37
C SER A 112 22.40 8.59 -7.46
N PHE A 113 21.85 8.50 -8.66
CA PHE A 113 20.41 8.45 -8.87
C PHE A 113 19.79 7.17 -8.31
N LEU A 114 20.43 6.00 -8.56
CA LEU A 114 20.02 4.72 -8.01
C LEU A 114 19.98 4.73 -6.48
N LEU A 115 21.02 5.33 -5.86
CA LEU A 115 21.11 5.45 -4.40
C LEU A 115 19.95 6.29 -3.84
N PHE A 116 19.67 7.47 -4.42
CA PHE A 116 18.53 8.28 -3.99
C PHE A 116 17.20 7.55 -4.21
N ARG A 117 17.01 6.86 -5.34
CA ARG A 117 15.80 6.07 -5.61
C ARG A 117 15.62 4.93 -4.62
N PHE A 118 16.69 4.27 -4.22
CA PHE A 118 16.66 3.27 -3.14
C PHE A 118 16.13 3.88 -1.85
N PHE A 119 16.69 5.00 -1.39
CA PHE A 119 16.25 5.64 -0.15
C PHE A 119 14.83 6.25 -0.25
N ILE A 120 14.43 6.78 -1.39
CA ILE A 120 13.05 7.22 -1.63
C ILE A 120 12.07 6.05 -1.47
N GLY A 121 12.47 4.84 -1.83
CA GLY A 121 11.67 3.62 -1.66
C GLY A 121 11.22 3.36 -0.21
N ILE A 122 11.92 3.88 0.80
CA ILE A 122 11.54 3.78 2.21
C ILE A 122 10.15 4.38 2.46
N ILE A 123 9.76 5.41 1.71
CA ILE A 123 8.46 6.09 1.82
C ILE A 123 7.29 5.11 1.56
N GLY A 124 7.51 4.07 0.75
CA GLY A 124 6.52 3.03 0.50
C GLY A 124 6.09 2.24 1.75
N ALA A 125 6.86 2.34 2.86
CA ALA A 125 6.47 1.78 4.15
C ALA A 125 5.36 2.57 4.85
N SER A 126 5.02 3.77 4.39
CA SER A 126 3.91 4.60 4.88
C SER A 126 2.58 3.85 4.91
N PHE A 127 2.37 2.91 3.99
CA PHE A 127 1.19 2.06 3.96
C PHE A 127 0.99 1.29 5.29
N VAL A 128 2.06 0.73 5.85
CA VAL A 128 1.99 -0.03 7.11
C VAL A 128 1.48 0.84 8.25
N ILE A 129 2.01 2.07 8.36
CA ILE A 129 1.59 3.02 9.40
C ILE A 129 0.14 3.45 9.18
N THR A 130 -0.24 3.70 7.92
CA THR A 130 -1.60 4.07 7.53
C THR A 130 -2.61 3.03 8.01
N GLN A 131 -2.36 1.75 7.72
CA GLN A 131 -3.25 0.65 8.11
C GLN A 131 -3.25 0.44 9.63
N PHE A 132 -2.09 0.51 10.27
CA PHE A 132 -1.97 0.42 11.72
C PHE A 132 -2.75 1.53 12.42
N HIS A 133 -2.50 2.79 12.04
CA HIS A 133 -3.10 3.95 12.71
C HIS A 133 -4.62 4.00 12.51
N THR A 134 -5.09 3.71 11.29
CA THR A 134 -6.52 3.59 11.03
C THR A 134 -7.15 2.50 11.89
N SER A 135 -6.49 1.35 12.02
CA SER A 135 -6.97 0.24 12.85
C SER A 135 -7.10 0.59 14.33
N MET A 136 -6.28 1.52 14.84
CA MET A 136 -6.39 1.99 16.22
C MET A 136 -7.57 2.94 16.45
N MET A 137 -8.05 3.62 15.42
CA MET A 137 -9.10 4.65 15.52
C MET A 137 -10.52 4.10 15.37
N PHE A 138 -10.69 2.92 14.74
CA PHE A 138 -11.99 2.36 14.40
C PHE A 138 -12.28 1.04 15.11
N ALA A 139 -13.56 0.80 15.39
CA ALA A 139 -14.03 -0.41 16.04
C ALA A 139 -14.04 -1.60 15.05
N PRO A 140 -13.99 -2.86 15.57
CA PRO A 140 -13.91 -4.06 14.76
C PRO A 140 -14.97 -4.21 13.66
N ASN A 141 -16.15 -3.60 13.85
CA ASN A 141 -17.27 -3.69 12.91
C ASN A 141 -17.06 -2.93 11.59
N ILE A 142 -16.12 -1.95 11.55
CA ILE A 142 -15.87 -1.12 10.36
C ILE A 142 -14.38 -0.95 10.04
N ILE A 143 -13.50 -1.66 10.75
CA ILE A 143 -12.05 -1.51 10.60
C ILE A 143 -11.57 -1.85 9.18
N GLY A 144 -12.17 -2.86 8.54
CA GLY A 144 -11.87 -3.24 7.17
C GLY A 144 -12.24 -2.15 6.18
N THR A 145 -13.43 -1.57 6.34
CA THR A 145 -13.88 -0.43 5.52
C THR A 145 -12.97 0.79 5.69
N ALA A 146 -12.65 1.16 6.93
CA ALA A 146 -11.80 2.31 7.20
C ALA A 146 -10.38 2.12 6.63
N ASN A 147 -9.79 0.94 6.81
CA ASN A 147 -8.48 0.59 6.24
C ASN A 147 -8.49 0.58 4.71
N ALA A 148 -9.56 0.03 4.11
CA ALA A 148 -9.70 -0.02 2.66
C ALA A 148 -9.85 1.36 2.03
N VAL A 149 -10.59 2.26 2.67
CA VAL A 149 -10.75 3.66 2.22
C VAL A 149 -9.43 4.41 2.33
N THR A 150 -8.76 4.37 3.48
CA THR A 150 -7.45 5.05 3.64
C THR A 150 -6.41 4.52 2.67
N GLY A 151 -6.37 3.20 2.45
CA GLY A 151 -5.46 2.56 1.49
C GLY A 151 -5.79 2.94 0.05
N GLY A 152 -7.05 2.91 -0.35
CA GLY A 152 -7.48 3.25 -1.71
C GLY A 152 -7.24 4.73 -2.04
N TRP A 153 -7.68 5.63 -1.17
CA TRP A 153 -7.52 7.08 -1.39
C TRP A 153 -6.06 7.52 -1.34
N GLY A 154 -5.25 6.90 -0.48
CA GLY A 154 -3.82 7.18 -0.47
C GLY A 154 -3.11 6.71 -1.74
N ASN A 155 -3.44 5.52 -2.27
CA ASN A 155 -2.85 5.01 -3.51
C ASN A 155 -3.13 5.90 -4.74
N LEU A 156 -4.22 6.68 -4.73
CA LEU A 156 -4.49 7.68 -5.79
C LEU A 156 -3.35 8.68 -5.98
N GLY A 157 -2.53 8.92 -4.93
CA GLY A 157 -1.36 9.80 -5.01
C GLY A 157 -0.39 9.40 -6.11
N GLY A 158 -0.18 8.09 -6.33
CA GLY A 158 0.65 7.58 -7.42
C GLY A 158 0.07 7.91 -8.81
N GLY A 159 -1.24 7.73 -8.98
CA GLY A 159 -1.91 8.08 -10.25
C GLY A 159 -1.88 9.59 -10.54
N VAL A 160 -2.17 10.40 -9.53
CA VAL A 160 -2.14 11.87 -9.65
C VAL A 160 -0.74 12.39 -9.97
N THR A 161 0.29 11.73 -9.47
CA THR A 161 1.69 12.05 -9.77
C THR A 161 1.97 12.08 -11.27
N ASN A 162 1.46 11.09 -12.02
CA ASN A 162 1.68 10.98 -13.45
C ASN A 162 1.13 12.18 -14.24
N LEU A 163 0.10 12.83 -13.72
CA LEU A 163 -0.46 14.04 -14.31
C LEU A 163 0.23 15.31 -13.80
N VAL A 164 0.45 15.40 -12.50
CA VAL A 164 0.82 16.67 -11.85
C VAL A 164 2.32 16.97 -11.94
N MET A 165 3.20 15.96 -11.87
CA MET A 165 4.64 16.21 -11.89
C MET A 165 5.17 16.76 -13.22
N PRO A 166 4.72 16.30 -14.40
CA PRO A 166 5.07 16.95 -15.67
C PRO A 166 4.60 18.41 -15.76
N LEU A 167 3.41 18.72 -15.20
CA LEU A 167 2.91 20.11 -15.16
C LEU A 167 3.75 21.00 -14.26
N ILE A 168 4.20 20.48 -13.10
CA ILE A 168 5.13 21.19 -12.20
C ILE A 168 6.45 21.47 -12.93
N ALA A 169 7.02 20.46 -13.59
CA ALA A 169 8.26 20.62 -14.36
C ALA A 169 8.10 21.68 -15.49
N ALA A 170 7.01 21.60 -16.25
CA ALA A 170 6.70 22.56 -17.30
C ALA A 170 6.50 23.99 -16.75
N ALA A 171 5.89 24.13 -15.57
CA ALA A 171 5.70 25.44 -14.93
C ALA A 171 7.06 26.08 -14.57
N PHE A 172 8.00 25.33 -14.03
CA PHE A 172 9.35 25.86 -13.71
C PHE A 172 10.13 26.26 -14.97
N VAL A 173 9.98 25.53 -16.08
CA VAL A 173 10.56 25.91 -17.37
C VAL A 173 9.88 27.18 -17.92
N GLY A 174 8.56 27.24 -17.87
CA GLY A 174 7.78 28.40 -18.37
C GLY A 174 8.05 29.70 -17.59
N MET A 175 8.39 29.59 -16.30
CA MET A 175 8.81 30.72 -15.47
C MET A 175 10.27 31.13 -15.69
N GLY A 176 11.04 30.40 -16.51
CA GLY A 176 12.45 30.67 -16.78
C GLY A 176 13.42 30.31 -15.65
N PHE A 177 12.99 29.54 -14.66
CA PHE A 177 13.86 29.16 -13.54
C PHE A 177 14.90 28.10 -13.90
N VAL A 178 14.56 27.18 -14.84
CA VAL A 178 15.42 26.07 -15.24
C VAL A 178 15.24 25.70 -16.70
N SER A 179 16.23 25.01 -17.27
CA SER A 179 16.15 24.39 -18.58
C SER A 179 15.18 23.21 -18.58
N GLN A 180 14.71 22.78 -19.76
CA GLN A 180 13.88 21.60 -19.92
C GLN A 180 14.54 20.35 -19.32
N SER A 181 15.85 20.16 -19.55
CA SER A 181 16.61 19.01 -19.07
C SER A 181 16.76 18.98 -17.56
N ASP A 182 16.84 20.14 -16.88
CA ASP A 182 16.98 20.23 -15.43
C ASP A 182 15.65 20.33 -14.67
N SER A 183 14.53 20.42 -15.38
CA SER A 183 13.21 20.67 -14.79
C SER A 183 12.80 19.60 -13.80
N TRP A 184 13.16 18.31 -14.01
CA TRP A 184 12.88 17.24 -13.11
C TRP A 184 13.57 17.40 -11.73
N ARG A 185 14.76 18.00 -11.71
CA ARG A 185 15.55 18.25 -10.49
C ARG A 185 14.81 19.18 -9.54
N VAL A 186 14.30 20.29 -10.08
CA VAL A 186 13.58 21.30 -9.30
C VAL A 186 12.15 20.82 -9.00
N ALA A 187 11.51 20.12 -9.93
CA ALA A 187 10.17 19.56 -9.71
C ALA A 187 10.11 18.64 -8.49
N MET A 188 11.17 17.86 -8.23
CA MET A 188 11.24 16.95 -7.07
C MET A 188 11.35 17.67 -5.71
N LEU A 189 11.68 18.97 -5.69
CA LEU A 189 11.64 19.76 -4.45
C LEU A 189 10.20 19.89 -3.92
N VAL A 190 9.22 19.97 -4.81
CA VAL A 190 7.80 20.14 -4.43
C VAL A 190 7.30 18.99 -3.56
N PRO A 191 7.35 17.71 -3.98
CA PRO A 191 6.95 16.60 -3.12
C PRO A 191 7.79 16.50 -1.85
N GLY A 192 9.10 16.80 -1.90
CA GLY A 192 9.97 16.79 -0.73
C GLY A 192 9.52 17.79 0.34
N ILE A 193 9.20 19.02 -0.06
CA ILE A 193 8.68 20.06 0.85
C ILE A 193 7.30 19.65 1.40
N ILE A 194 6.43 19.12 0.56
CA ILE A 194 5.10 18.63 0.99
C ILE A 194 5.25 17.56 2.08
N LEU A 195 6.19 16.62 1.94
CA LEU A 195 6.44 15.60 2.96
C LEU A 195 6.87 16.21 4.30
N LEU A 196 7.71 17.25 4.31
CA LEU A 196 8.08 17.96 5.55
C LEU A 196 6.88 18.68 6.19
N ILE A 197 6.05 19.34 5.39
CA ILE A 197 4.81 19.95 5.84
C ILE A 197 3.89 18.92 6.47
N MET A 198 3.73 17.77 5.78
CA MET A 198 2.92 16.67 6.29
C MET A 198 3.50 16.04 7.56
N ALA A 199 4.83 15.99 7.72
CA ALA A 199 5.47 15.56 8.96
C ALA A 199 5.07 16.44 10.15
N TYR A 200 5.08 17.77 9.95
CA TYR A 200 4.64 18.72 10.96
C TYR A 200 3.15 18.55 11.28
N ILE A 201 2.29 18.51 10.25
CA ILE A 201 0.85 18.33 10.40
C ILE A 201 0.54 17.02 11.14
N TYR A 202 1.18 15.95 10.76
CA TYR A 202 0.97 14.62 11.35
C TYR A 202 1.36 14.61 12.82
N TYR A 203 2.53 15.14 13.15
CA TYR A 203 3.01 15.24 14.53
C TYR A 203 2.10 16.12 15.41
N ARG A 204 1.61 17.25 14.86
CA ARG A 204 0.89 18.24 15.65
C ARG A 204 -0.58 17.91 15.84
N TYR A 205 -1.23 17.31 14.83
CA TYR A 205 -2.68 17.20 14.78
C TYR A 205 -3.22 15.77 14.87
N THR A 206 -2.37 14.73 14.90
CA THR A 206 -2.80 13.34 15.13
C THR A 206 -2.47 12.88 16.54
N GLN A 207 -3.05 11.76 16.93
CA GLN A 207 -2.86 11.11 18.22
C GLN A 207 -2.83 9.60 18.01
N ASP A 208 -1.96 8.85 18.72
CA ASP A 208 -1.73 7.42 18.47
C ASP A 208 -2.99 6.55 18.63
N THR A 209 -3.82 6.87 19.63
CA THR A 209 -5.08 6.17 19.92
C THR A 209 -6.16 7.16 20.34
N PRO A 210 -7.43 6.77 20.37
CA PRO A 210 -8.49 7.63 20.91
C PRO A 210 -8.26 8.06 22.37
N GLN A 211 -7.48 7.26 23.12
CA GLN A 211 -7.19 7.50 24.55
C GLN A 211 -5.97 8.40 24.78
N GLY A 212 -5.12 8.57 23.80
CA GLY A 212 -3.89 9.38 23.95
C GLY A 212 -2.71 8.83 23.15
N ASN A 213 -1.57 9.45 23.37
CA ASN A 213 -0.31 9.01 22.75
C ASN A 213 0.35 7.91 23.59
N PHE A 214 1.00 6.97 22.90
CA PHE A 214 1.65 5.81 23.52
C PHE A 214 2.58 6.17 24.68
N LYS A 215 3.38 7.23 24.53
CA LYS A 215 4.29 7.69 25.60
C LYS A 215 3.54 7.99 26.89
N LYS A 216 2.50 8.83 26.82
CA LYS A 216 1.69 9.21 27.99
C LYS A 216 0.92 8.05 28.59
N LEU A 217 0.40 7.15 27.74
CA LEU A 217 -0.34 5.96 28.18
C LEU A 217 0.56 4.94 28.86
N SER A 218 1.81 4.82 28.42
CA SER A 218 2.84 3.96 29.05
C SER A 218 3.30 4.51 30.40
N GLU A 219 3.55 5.82 30.49
CA GLU A 219 3.90 6.50 31.76
C GLU A 219 2.78 6.40 32.80
N GLY A 220 1.52 6.41 32.35
CA GLY A 220 0.33 6.24 33.20
C GLY A 220 -0.05 4.80 33.50
N GLY A 221 0.79 3.80 33.19
CA GLY A 221 0.54 2.36 33.44
C GLY A 221 -0.64 1.75 32.65
N ARG A 222 -1.21 2.49 31.69
CA ARG A 222 -2.39 2.07 30.91
C ARG A 222 -2.06 1.18 29.71
N ILE A 223 -0.80 1.12 29.31
CA ILE A 223 -0.31 0.23 28.25
C ILE A 223 0.95 -0.44 28.77
N ASN A 224 0.90 -1.77 28.87
CA ASN A 224 2.07 -2.57 29.19
C ASN A 224 2.84 -2.82 27.90
N ARG A 225 3.91 -2.08 27.64
CA ARG A 225 4.78 -2.30 26.49
C ARG A 225 5.52 -3.61 26.65
N LYS A 226 5.09 -4.65 25.98
CA LYS A 226 5.92 -5.87 25.81
C LYS A 226 7.12 -5.50 24.94
N LYS A 227 8.25 -5.30 25.59
CA LYS A 227 9.48 -4.76 24.98
C LYS A 227 10.15 -5.63 23.92
N ASN A 228 9.95 -6.94 23.89
CA ASN A 228 10.66 -7.84 22.96
C ASN A 228 9.81 -9.08 22.63
N GLY A 229 9.72 -9.43 21.36
CA GLY A 229 9.10 -10.67 20.88
C GLY A 229 7.93 -10.52 19.93
N SER A 230 7.40 -9.31 19.73
CA SER A 230 6.22 -9.06 18.90
C SER A 230 6.41 -9.49 17.44
N PHE A 231 7.55 -9.15 16.86
CA PHE A 231 7.86 -9.48 15.47
C PHE A 231 8.09 -10.99 15.26
N LEU A 232 8.86 -11.63 16.15
CA LEU A 232 9.10 -13.08 16.11
C LEU A 232 7.81 -13.90 16.33
N LEU A 233 6.91 -13.40 17.19
CA LEU A 233 5.60 -14.03 17.38
C LEU A 233 4.73 -13.93 16.13
N ALA A 234 4.78 -12.79 15.42
CA ALA A 234 4.08 -12.63 14.14
C ALA A 234 4.65 -13.58 13.07
N LEU A 235 5.97 -13.72 12.97
CA LEU A 235 6.62 -14.66 12.04
C LEU A 235 6.26 -16.13 12.27
N LYS A 236 5.97 -16.52 13.52
CA LYS A 236 5.58 -17.90 13.87
C LYS A 236 4.12 -18.21 13.57
N ASP A 237 3.29 -17.21 13.28
CA ASP A 237 1.87 -17.40 13.02
C ASP A 237 1.65 -17.69 11.52
N TYR A 238 1.24 -18.93 11.18
CA TYR A 238 0.98 -19.34 9.81
C TYR A 238 -0.06 -18.46 9.09
N ARG A 239 -1.00 -17.87 9.83
CA ARG A 239 -2.03 -16.98 9.28
C ARG A 239 -1.43 -15.70 8.70
N VAL A 240 -0.33 -15.22 9.30
CA VAL A 240 0.42 -14.08 8.78
C VAL A 240 1.00 -14.41 7.41
N TRP A 241 1.59 -15.62 7.24
CA TRP A 241 2.15 -16.04 5.95
C TRP A 241 1.09 -16.25 4.88
N ILE A 242 -0.08 -16.76 5.24
CA ILE A 242 -1.21 -16.88 4.32
C ILE A 242 -1.71 -15.51 3.87
N LEU A 243 -1.83 -14.53 4.78
CA LEU A 243 -2.17 -13.15 4.41
C LEU A 243 -1.06 -12.48 3.60
N THR A 244 0.20 -12.79 3.89
CA THR A 244 1.37 -12.32 3.11
C THR A 244 1.29 -12.82 1.67
N LEU A 245 0.98 -14.11 1.48
CA LEU A 245 0.80 -14.71 0.17
C LEU A 245 -0.41 -14.13 -0.58
N ALA A 246 -1.55 -13.98 0.12
CA ALA A 246 -2.73 -13.32 -0.43
C ALA A 246 -2.46 -11.89 -0.87
N TYR A 247 -1.70 -11.12 -0.06
CA TYR A 247 -1.36 -9.74 -0.38
C TYR A 247 -0.31 -9.65 -1.50
N ALA A 248 0.59 -10.63 -1.61
CA ALA A 248 1.48 -10.77 -2.76
C ALA A 248 0.68 -11.00 -4.06
N ALA A 249 -0.38 -11.81 -3.99
CA ALA A 249 -1.25 -12.11 -5.13
C ALA A 249 -2.07 -10.89 -5.57
N CYS A 250 -2.63 -10.09 -4.66
CA CYS A 250 -3.44 -8.95 -5.05
C CYS A 250 -2.62 -7.66 -5.21
N PHE A 251 -1.91 -7.19 -4.18
CA PHE A 251 -1.16 -5.92 -4.26
C PHE A 251 0.09 -6.02 -5.13
N GLY A 252 0.77 -7.17 -5.12
CA GLY A 252 1.93 -7.37 -5.99
C GLY A 252 1.55 -7.30 -7.46
N ILE A 253 0.43 -7.88 -7.83
CA ILE A 253 -0.10 -7.83 -9.18
C ILE A 253 -0.62 -6.42 -9.51
N GLU A 254 -1.27 -5.73 -8.56
CA GLU A 254 -1.67 -4.32 -8.73
C GLU A 254 -0.50 -3.45 -9.19
N ILE A 255 0.62 -3.47 -8.45
CA ILE A 255 1.81 -2.70 -8.80
C ILE A 255 2.35 -3.11 -10.18
N THR A 256 2.35 -4.39 -10.48
CA THR A 256 2.86 -4.88 -11.77
C THR A 256 1.98 -4.44 -12.91
N VAL A 257 0.67 -4.57 -12.80
CA VAL A 257 -0.29 -4.14 -13.84
C VAL A 257 -0.19 -2.64 -14.07
N ASP A 258 -0.09 -1.82 -13.01
CA ASP A 258 0.11 -0.38 -13.12
C ASP A 258 1.38 -0.01 -13.94
N ASN A 259 2.39 -0.88 -13.96
CA ASN A 259 3.62 -0.68 -14.75
C ASN A 259 3.56 -1.24 -16.16
N VAL A 260 2.84 -2.35 -16.42
CA VAL A 260 2.91 -3.07 -17.70
C VAL A 260 1.65 -2.95 -18.55
N ALA A 261 0.51 -2.50 -18.00
CA ALA A 261 -0.76 -2.50 -18.72
C ALA A 261 -0.72 -1.66 -20.00
N ALA A 262 -0.13 -0.47 -19.97
CA ALA A 262 -0.01 0.37 -21.16
C ALA A 262 0.78 -0.33 -22.27
N THR A 263 1.93 -0.92 -21.92
CA THR A 263 2.77 -1.67 -22.88
C THR A 263 2.01 -2.88 -23.43
N PHE A 264 1.29 -3.62 -22.58
CA PHE A 264 0.47 -4.75 -23.02
C PHE A 264 -0.57 -4.34 -24.07
N PHE A 265 -1.30 -3.21 -23.85
CA PHE A 265 -2.28 -2.73 -24.81
C PHE A 265 -1.64 -2.26 -26.12
N MET A 266 -0.47 -1.63 -26.06
CA MET A 266 0.28 -1.23 -27.26
C MET A 266 0.74 -2.45 -28.06
N ASP A 267 1.39 -3.41 -27.40
CA ASP A 267 2.02 -4.55 -28.08
C ASP A 267 0.98 -5.57 -28.59
N ARG A 268 -0.13 -5.75 -27.86
CA ARG A 268 -1.13 -6.78 -28.18
C ARG A 268 -2.20 -6.30 -29.15
N PHE A 269 -2.58 -5.02 -29.08
CA PHE A 269 -3.74 -4.48 -29.79
C PHE A 269 -3.37 -3.29 -30.69
N ASP A 270 -2.08 -3.01 -30.87
CA ASP A 270 -1.56 -1.91 -31.70
C ASP A 270 -2.23 -0.55 -31.37
N THR A 271 -2.46 -0.32 -30.06
CA THR A 271 -3.06 0.94 -29.59
C THR A 271 -2.01 2.04 -29.52
N GLY A 272 -2.41 3.27 -29.87
CA GLY A 272 -1.55 4.43 -29.64
C GLY A 272 -1.29 4.66 -28.13
N ILE A 273 -0.16 5.27 -27.80
CA ILE A 273 0.31 5.51 -26.43
C ILE A 273 -0.72 6.23 -25.55
N ILE A 274 -1.50 7.17 -26.11
CA ILE A 274 -2.52 7.94 -25.39
C ILE A 274 -3.66 7.01 -24.95
N LEU A 275 -4.16 6.16 -25.85
CA LEU A 275 -5.23 5.21 -25.54
C LEU A 275 -4.75 4.15 -24.56
N ALA A 276 -3.57 3.59 -24.76
CA ALA A 276 -2.96 2.62 -23.85
C ALA A 276 -2.81 3.19 -22.42
N GLY A 277 -2.31 4.42 -22.31
CA GLY A 277 -2.19 5.13 -21.04
C GLY A 277 -3.54 5.40 -20.38
N ALA A 278 -4.55 5.80 -21.16
CA ALA A 278 -5.91 6.00 -20.65
C ALA A 278 -6.52 4.71 -20.11
N LEU A 279 -6.36 3.57 -20.81
CA LEU A 279 -6.82 2.26 -20.35
C LEU A 279 -6.11 1.82 -19.08
N ALA A 280 -4.80 1.97 -19.01
CA ALA A 280 -4.02 1.70 -17.80
C ALA A 280 -4.47 2.58 -16.61
N SER A 281 -4.78 3.86 -16.84
CA SER A 281 -5.23 4.78 -15.80
C SER A 281 -6.61 4.42 -15.23
N ILE A 282 -7.50 3.80 -16.03
CA ILE A 282 -8.79 3.30 -15.54
C ILE A 282 -8.58 2.20 -14.51
N PHE A 283 -7.64 1.28 -14.75
CA PHE A 283 -7.27 0.25 -13.77
C PHE A 283 -6.84 0.88 -12.43
N GLY A 284 -5.94 1.86 -12.46
CA GLY A 284 -5.50 2.58 -11.26
C GLY A 284 -6.65 3.34 -10.57
N GLY A 285 -7.52 4.00 -11.36
CA GLY A 285 -8.66 4.78 -10.88
C GLY A 285 -9.68 3.97 -10.09
N MET A 286 -9.81 2.66 -10.36
CA MET A 286 -10.70 1.77 -9.60
C MET A 286 -10.34 1.69 -8.10
N ASN A 287 -9.14 2.11 -7.68
CA ASN A 287 -8.76 2.23 -6.27
C ASN A 287 -9.68 3.17 -5.47
N LEU A 288 -10.34 4.10 -6.14
CA LEU A 288 -11.24 5.05 -5.49
C LEU A 288 -12.39 4.36 -4.75
N PHE A 289 -12.96 3.29 -5.33
CA PHE A 289 -14.14 2.63 -4.79
C PHE A 289 -13.99 1.11 -4.58
N ALA A 290 -13.28 0.39 -5.46
CA ALA A 290 -13.26 -1.07 -5.44
C ALA A 290 -12.58 -1.62 -4.17
N ARG A 291 -11.49 -0.99 -3.72
CA ARG A 291 -10.83 -1.36 -2.46
C ARG A 291 -11.75 -1.15 -1.26
N ALA A 292 -12.49 -0.03 -1.24
CA ALA A 292 -13.49 0.25 -0.19
C ALA A 292 -14.62 -0.79 -0.19
N LEU A 293 -15.12 -1.21 -1.36
CA LEU A 293 -16.12 -2.28 -1.48
C LEU A 293 -15.63 -3.59 -0.85
N GLY A 294 -14.37 -3.97 -1.09
CA GLY A 294 -13.75 -5.14 -0.47
C GLY A 294 -13.77 -5.08 1.07
N GLY A 295 -13.42 -3.92 1.63
CA GLY A 295 -13.50 -3.67 3.07
C GLY A 295 -14.92 -3.76 3.63
N ILE A 296 -15.90 -3.15 2.94
CA ILE A 296 -17.31 -3.17 3.31
C ILE A 296 -17.87 -4.61 3.31
N VAL A 297 -17.60 -5.35 2.23
CA VAL A 297 -18.05 -6.76 2.12
C VAL A 297 -17.41 -7.61 3.22
N SER A 298 -16.09 -7.46 3.43
CA SER A 298 -15.35 -8.13 4.49
C SER A 298 -15.95 -7.83 5.87
N ASP A 299 -16.27 -6.58 6.17
CA ASP A 299 -16.82 -6.19 7.47
C ASP A 299 -18.24 -6.71 7.66
N LYS A 300 -19.12 -6.64 6.62
CA LYS A 300 -20.48 -7.18 6.68
C LYS A 300 -20.48 -8.69 6.93
N VAL A 301 -19.67 -9.44 6.17
CA VAL A 301 -19.57 -10.89 6.36
C VAL A 301 -18.92 -11.22 7.71
N GLY A 302 -17.95 -10.40 8.13
CA GLY A 302 -17.30 -10.54 9.43
C GLY A 302 -18.24 -10.33 10.63
N GLN A 303 -19.30 -9.53 10.49
CA GLN A 303 -20.32 -9.36 11.52
C GLN A 303 -21.13 -10.63 11.76
N SER A 304 -21.42 -11.40 10.69
CA SER A 304 -22.22 -12.63 10.77
C SER A 304 -21.38 -13.88 11.03
N TYR A 305 -20.19 -13.98 10.44
CA TYR A 305 -19.38 -15.20 10.44
C TYR A 305 -17.99 -15.01 11.06
N GLY A 306 -17.72 -13.85 11.69
CA GLY A 306 -16.45 -13.54 12.30
C GLY A 306 -15.27 -13.51 11.30
N ILE A 307 -14.05 -13.71 11.83
CA ILE A 307 -12.83 -13.73 11.02
C ILE A 307 -12.80 -14.86 9.97
N LYS A 308 -13.48 -15.99 10.24
CA LYS A 308 -13.63 -17.09 9.30
C LYS A 308 -14.35 -16.64 8.03
N GLY A 309 -15.44 -15.88 8.18
CA GLY A 309 -16.17 -15.31 7.05
C GLY A 309 -15.33 -14.33 6.23
N LYS A 310 -14.52 -13.49 6.89
CA LYS A 310 -13.58 -12.58 6.21
C LYS A 310 -12.56 -13.35 5.37
N GLY A 311 -11.98 -14.44 5.91
CA GLY A 311 -11.05 -15.31 5.19
C GLY A 311 -11.69 -16.00 3.99
N MET A 312 -12.94 -16.46 4.13
CA MET A 312 -13.71 -17.07 3.03
C MET A 312 -13.92 -16.08 1.87
N ILE A 313 -14.35 -14.86 2.17
CA ILE A 313 -14.51 -13.82 1.14
C ILE A 313 -13.18 -13.50 0.45
N LEU A 314 -12.08 -13.40 1.20
CA LEU A 314 -10.76 -13.16 0.62
C LEU A 314 -10.39 -14.27 -0.37
N GLY A 315 -10.56 -15.54 0.00
CA GLY A 315 -10.26 -16.67 -0.89
C GLY A 315 -11.13 -16.66 -2.16
N ILE A 316 -12.43 -16.38 -2.05
CA ILE A 316 -13.33 -16.23 -3.20
C ILE A 316 -12.88 -15.10 -4.11
N LEU A 317 -12.53 -13.93 -3.57
CA LEU A 317 -12.08 -12.78 -4.35
C LEU A 317 -10.80 -13.10 -5.12
N LEU A 318 -9.83 -13.82 -4.51
CA LEU A 318 -8.59 -14.24 -5.18
C LEU A 318 -8.86 -15.27 -6.28
N ILE A 319 -9.80 -16.21 -6.09
CA ILE A 319 -10.20 -17.16 -7.14
C ILE A 319 -10.78 -16.40 -8.33
N LEU A 320 -11.70 -15.48 -8.08
CA LEU A 320 -12.32 -14.66 -9.13
C LEU A 320 -11.32 -13.74 -9.83
N GLU A 321 -10.36 -13.20 -9.09
CA GLU A 321 -9.23 -12.43 -9.61
C GLU A 321 -8.39 -13.29 -10.56
N GLY A 322 -7.98 -14.50 -10.14
CA GLY A 322 -7.19 -15.43 -10.95
C GLY A 322 -7.89 -15.84 -12.24
N ILE A 323 -9.20 -16.14 -12.17
CA ILE A 323 -10.03 -16.40 -13.36
C ILE A 323 -10.06 -15.18 -14.27
N GLY A 324 -10.31 -13.98 -13.71
CA GLY A 324 -10.36 -12.74 -14.47
C GLY A 324 -9.04 -12.40 -15.17
N ILE A 325 -7.90 -12.62 -14.52
CA ILE A 325 -6.56 -12.44 -15.12
C ILE A 325 -6.34 -13.43 -16.27
N SER A 326 -6.73 -14.70 -16.09
CA SER A 326 -6.62 -15.71 -17.16
C SER A 326 -7.51 -15.37 -18.37
N LEU A 327 -8.72 -14.86 -18.14
CA LEU A 327 -9.59 -14.38 -19.22
C LEU A 327 -8.99 -13.14 -19.91
N PHE A 328 -8.37 -12.22 -19.16
CA PHE A 328 -7.66 -11.08 -19.71
C PHE A 328 -6.49 -11.54 -20.61
N ALA A 329 -5.69 -12.49 -20.15
CA ALA A 329 -4.58 -13.06 -20.92
C ALA A 329 -5.06 -13.70 -22.24
N ALA A 330 -6.20 -14.38 -22.21
CA ALA A 330 -6.80 -15.04 -23.38
C ALA A 330 -7.56 -14.09 -24.33
N SER A 331 -7.68 -12.80 -23.98
CA SER A 331 -8.48 -11.84 -24.79
C SER A 331 -7.84 -11.56 -26.14
N ASN A 332 -8.61 -11.78 -27.22
CA ASN A 332 -8.16 -11.59 -28.61
C ASN A 332 -8.69 -10.27 -29.22
N THR A 333 -9.57 -9.57 -28.53
CA THR A 333 -10.10 -8.26 -28.96
C THR A 333 -9.89 -7.21 -27.89
N LEU A 334 -9.67 -5.97 -28.28
CA LEU A 334 -9.48 -4.86 -27.36
C LEU A 334 -10.66 -4.70 -26.40
N LEU A 335 -11.89 -4.81 -26.89
CA LEU A 335 -13.10 -4.69 -26.06
C LEU A 335 -13.14 -5.78 -24.97
N LEU A 336 -12.84 -7.04 -25.35
CA LEU A 336 -12.82 -8.15 -24.39
C LEU A 336 -11.71 -7.96 -23.34
N ALA A 337 -10.52 -7.48 -23.78
CA ALA A 337 -9.43 -7.17 -22.87
C ALA A 337 -9.80 -6.06 -21.85
N ILE A 338 -10.50 -5.03 -22.29
CA ILE A 338 -10.98 -3.94 -21.39
C ILE A 338 -11.98 -4.52 -20.37
N ILE A 339 -12.98 -5.28 -20.84
CA ILE A 339 -14.00 -5.85 -19.96
C ILE A 339 -13.37 -6.80 -18.92
N THR A 340 -12.50 -7.70 -19.35
CA THR A 340 -11.85 -8.66 -18.45
C THR A 340 -10.85 -7.98 -17.52
N MET A 341 -10.16 -6.92 -17.96
CA MET A 341 -9.31 -6.08 -17.10
C MET A 341 -10.13 -5.42 -16.00
N LEU A 342 -11.26 -4.80 -16.32
CA LEU A 342 -12.13 -4.17 -15.33
C LEU A 342 -12.67 -5.21 -14.33
N LEU A 343 -12.99 -6.42 -14.80
CA LEU A 343 -13.48 -7.50 -13.96
C LEU A 343 -12.43 -7.97 -12.97
N PHE A 344 -11.22 -8.30 -13.44
CA PHE A 344 -10.18 -8.75 -12.50
C PHE A 344 -9.68 -7.60 -11.61
N ALA A 345 -9.62 -6.36 -12.11
CA ALA A 345 -9.26 -5.20 -11.32
C ALA A 345 -10.22 -4.99 -10.14
N LEU A 346 -11.53 -5.22 -10.35
CA LEU A 346 -12.53 -5.15 -9.29
C LEU A 346 -12.20 -6.15 -8.17
N PHE A 347 -12.01 -7.42 -8.51
CA PHE A 347 -11.75 -8.48 -7.52
C PHE A 347 -10.38 -8.30 -6.85
N LEU A 348 -9.35 -7.95 -7.59
CA LEU A 348 -8.01 -7.65 -7.09
C LEU A 348 -8.04 -6.53 -6.05
N LYS A 349 -8.69 -5.40 -6.36
CA LYS A 349 -8.76 -4.27 -5.44
C LYS A 349 -9.67 -4.58 -4.23
N MET A 350 -10.73 -5.34 -4.42
CA MET A 350 -11.54 -5.86 -3.32
C MET A 350 -10.73 -6.80 -2.41
N ALA A 351 -9.92 -7.71 -2.97
CA ALA A 351 -9.04 -8.60 -2.21
C ALA A 351 -8.01 -7.80 -1.38
N ASN A 352 -7.44 -6.73 -1.94
CA ASN A 352 -6.59 -5.80 -1.21
C ASN A 352 -7.28 -5.21 0.02
N GLY A 353 -8.51 -4.71 -0.14
CA GLY A 353 -9.31 -4.15 0.96
C GLY A 353 -9.67 -5.20 2.01
N CYS A 354 -10.04 -6.40 1.57
CA CYS A 354 -10.40 -7.51 2.43
C CYS A 354 -9.20 -8.00 3.26
N THR A 355 -8.00 -8.12 2.67
CA THR A 355 -6.78 -8.57 3.38
C THR A 355 -6.51 -7.72 4.60
N TYR A 356 -6.51 -6.39 4.45
CA TYR A 356 -6.31 -5.48 5.59
C TYR A 356 -7.54 -5.32 6.49
N GLY A 357 -8.69 -5.84 6.07
CA GLY A 357 -9.84 -6.08 6.93
C GLY A 357 -9.65 -7.27 7.89
N ILE A 358 -8.67 -8.16 7.64
CA ILE A 358 -8.36 -9.34 8.45
C ILE A 358 -7.14 -9.10 9.37
N VAL A 359 -6.10 -8.43 8.88
CA VAL A 359 -4.82 -8.21 9.55
C VAL A 359 -4.96 -7.79 11.03
N PRO A 360 -5.81 -6.81 11.40
CA PRO A 360 -5.92 -6.38 12.80
C PRO A 360 -6.47 -7.43 13.77
N PHE A 361 -7.08 -8.50 13.25
CA PHE A 361 -7.67 -9.58 14.05
C PHE A 361 -6.72 -10.76 14.29
N ILE A 362 -5.58 -10.82 13.59
CA ILE A 362 -4.62 -11.92 13.74
C ILE A 362 -3.90 -11.84 15.07
N ASN A 363 -3.38 -10.65 15.40
CA ASN A 363 -2.71 -10.41 16.67
C ASN A 363 -2.90 -8.94 17.07
N LYS A 364 -3.78 -8.70 18.03
CA LYS A 364 -4.16 -7.36 18.48
C LYS A 364 -3.02 -6.59 19.16
N ASP A 365 -2.08 -7.32 19.80
CA ASP A 365 -0.96 -6.70 20.49
C ASP A 365 0.19 -6.33 19.57
N ASN A 366 0.18 -6.85 18.32
CA ASN A 366 1.29 -6.75 17.37
C ASN A 366 0.80 -6.43 15.94
N ILE A 367 -0.21 -5.57 15.84
CA ILE A 367 -0.82 -5.19 14.54
C ILE A 367 0.22 -4.62 13.57
N GLY A 368 1.15 -3.79 14.07
CA GLY A 368 2.20 -3.19 13.25
C GLY A 368 3.15 -4.23 12.65
N SER A 369 3.61 -5.19 13.47
CA SER A 369 4.48 -6.27 13.00
C SER A 369 3.77 -7.16 11.97
N VAL A 370 2.50 -7.52 12.21
CA VAL A 370 1.69 -8.29 11.23
C VAL A 370 1.49 -7.49 9.96
N SER A 371 1.10 -6.21 10.06
CA SER A 371 0.92 -5.32 8.89
C SER A 371 2.20 -5.13 8.10
N GLY A 372 3.36 -5.06 8.79
CA GLY A 372 4.67 -4.94 8.17
C GLY A 372 5.03 -6.16 7.34
N ILE A 373 4.86 -7.38 7.90
CA ILE A 373 5.16 -8.64 7.21
C ILE A 373 4.22 -8.84 6.01
N VAL A 374 2.92 -8.69 6.23
CA VAL A 374 1.91 -8.81 5.15
C VAL A 374 2.16 -7.76 4.06
N GLY A 375 2.44 -6.52 4.45
CA GLY A 375 2.73 -5.43 3.53
C GLY A 375 4.00 -5.67 2.71
N ALA A 376 5.07 -6.21 3.31
CA ALA A 376 6.29 -6.59 2.61
C ALA A 376 6.01 -7.66 1.54
N GLY A 377 5.10 -8.61 1.84
CA GLY A 377 4.66 -9.65 0.91
C GLY A 377 4.14 -9.09 -0.41
N GLY A 378 3.37 -7.99 -0.37
CA GLY A 378 2.88 -7.35 -1.60
C GLY A 378 4.01 -6.89 -2.52
N ASN A 379 5.08 -6.29 -1.99
CA ASN A 379 6.22 -5.87 -2.81
C ASN A 379 7.07 -7.07 -3.27
N ILE A 380 7.20 -8.12 -2.43
CA ILE A 380 7.85 -9.37 -2.86
C ILE A 380 7.06 -9.98 -4.03
N GLY A 381 5.72 -9.97 -3.95
CA GLY A 381 4.86 -10.41 -5.05
C GLY A 381 5.13 -9.63 -6.34
N ALA A 382 5.16 -8.28 -6.26
CA ALA A 382 5.47 -7.44 -7.42
C ALA A 382 6.85 -7.74 -8.02
N MET A 383 7.86 -7.97 -7.16
CA MET A 383 9.21 -8.32 -7.60
C MET A 383 9.22 -9.69 -8.32
N LEU A 384 8.58 -10.72 -7.73
CA LEU A 384 8.52 -12.06 -8.31
C LEU A 384 7.77 -12.08 -9.64
N VAL A 385 6.63 -11.41 -9.71
CA VAL A 385 5.83 -11.28 -10.94
C VAL A 385 6.59 -10.47 -11.99
N GLY A 386 7.34 -9.44 -11.59
CA GLY A 386 8.19 -8.65 -12.48
C GLY A 386 9.22 -9.48 -13.26
N PHE A 387 9.74 -10.57 -12.67
CA PHE A 387 10.66 -11.47 -13.37
C PHE A 387 10.00 -12.22 -14.55
N LEU A 388 8.68 -12.49 -14.50
CA LEU A 388 7.97 -13.09 -15.63
C LEU A 388 7.95 -12.13 -16.84
N PHE A 389 7.76 -10.85 -16.59
CA PHE A 389 7.74 -9.82 -17.64
C PHE A 389 9.13 -9.42 -18.14
N LYS A 390 10.19 -9.75 -17.40
CA LYS A 390 11.58 -9.55 -17.83
C LYS A 390 12.07 -10.67 -18.79
N SER A 391 11.37 -11.80 -18.83
CA SER A 391 11.75 -12.94 -19.68
C SER A 391 11.59 -12.58 -21.17
N GLU A 392 12.62 -12.81 -21.96
CA GLU A 392 12.60 -12.61 -23.42
C GLU A 392 11.81 -13.71 -24.15
N THR A 393 11.59 -14.86 -23.48
CA THR A 393 10.93 -16.05 -24.06
C THR A 393 9.42 -16.06 -23.79
N LEU A 394 8.92 -15.29 -22.84
CA LEU A 394 7.50 -15.22 -22.50
C LEU A 394 6.83 -13.99 -23.10
N SER A 395 5.70 -14.19 -23.77
CA SER A 395 4.84 -13.07 -24.15
C SER A 395 4.16 -12.47 -22.90
N TYR A 396 3.69 -11.23 -23.00
CA TYR A 396 2.89 -10.63 -21.91
C TYR A 396 1.63 -11.45 -21.59
N ALA A 397 1.00 -12.04 -22.61
CA ALA A 397 -0.18 -12.88 -22.42
C ALA A 397 0.16 -14.16 -21.62
N ASP A 398 1.28 -14.83 -21.94
CA ASP A 398 1.73 -16.01 -21.20
C ASP A 398 2.04 -15.65 -19.75
N ALA A 399 2.72 -14.52 -19.52
CA ALA A 399 3.02 -14.05 -18.18
C ALA A 399 1.72 -13.83 -17.36
N PHE A 400 0.73 -13.15 -17.93
CA PHE A 400 -0.58 -12.99 -17.28
C PHE A 400 -1.30 -14.32 -17.06
N GLN A 401 -1.19 -15.28 -17.98
CA GLN A 401 -1.80 -16.60 -17.80
C GLN A 401 -1.19 -17.35 -16.60
N TYR A 402 0.14 -17.37 -16.46
CA TYR A 402 0.81 -17.97 -15.30
C TYR A 402 0.43 -17.26 -13.98
N ILE A 403 0.34 -15.94 -14.01
CA ILE A 403 -0.10 -15.15 -12.87
C ILE A 403 -1.53 -15.53 -12.48
N GLY A 404 -2.45 -15.60 -13.44
CA GLY A 404 -3.86 -15.95 -13.20
C GLY A 404 -4.00 -17.33 -12.54
N ILE A 405 -3.28 -18.33 -13.03
CA ILE A 405 -3.23 -19.68 -12.43
C ILE A 405 -2.67 -19.64 -11.01
N GLY A 406 -1.57 -18.90 -10.79
CA GLY A 406 -0.94 -18.77 -9.48
C GLY A 406 -1.90 -18.13 -8.46
N VAL A 407 -2.58 -17.04 -8.82
CA VAL A 407 -3.56 -16.36 -7.96
C VAL A 407 -4.75 -17.26 -7.63
N PHE A 408 -5.26 -17.97 -8.63
CA PHE A 408 -6.34 -18.94 -8.44
C PHE A 408 -5.97 -20.01 -7.40
N LEU A 409 -4.78 -20.59 -7.48
CA LEU A 409 -4.28 -21.59 -6.53
C LEU A 409 -4.09 -20.99 -5.13
N ILE A 410 -3.60 -19.73 -5.04
CA ILE A 410 -3.48 -19.02 -3.77
C ILE A 410 -4.88 -18.81 -3.16
N GLY A 411 -5.88 -18.46 -3.96
CA GLY A 411 -7.26 -18.33 -3.50
C GLY A 411 -7.80 -19.58 -2.84
N PHE A 412 -7.56 -20.75 -3.45
CA PHE A 412 -7.91 -22.04 -2.85
C PHE A 412 -7.14 -22.30 -1.54
N THR A 413 -5.84 -21.98 -1.50
CA THR A 413 -5.05 -22.12 -0.28
C THR A 413 -5.64 -21.29 0.86
N VAL A 414 -6.07 -20.06 0.57
CA VAL A 414 -6.71 -19.16 1.55
C VAL A 414 -8.04 -19.74 2.05
N LEU A 415 -8.84 -20.37 1.19
CA LEU A 415 -10.11 -21.01 1.57
C LEU A 415 -9.90 -22.21 2.50
N LEU A 416 -8.83 -22.97 2.30
CA LEU A 416 -8.50 -24.14 3.13
C LEU A 416 -8.02 -23.76 4.52
N VAL A 417 -7.52 -22.54 4.69
CA VAL A 417 -7.00 -22.07 5.97
C VAL A 417 -8.13 -21.68 6.91
N ARG A 418 -8.09 -22.24 8.11
CA ARG A 418 -9.03 -21.88 9.16
C ARG A 418 -8.54 -20.65 9.92
N PHE A 419 -9.13 -19.50 9.64
CA PHE A 419 -8.92 -18.29 10.43
C PHE A 419 -9.75 -18.40 11.73
N HIS A 420 -9.12 -18.87 12.81
CA HIS A 420 -9.70 -18.81 14.14
C HIS A 420 -9.16 -17.59 14.89
N PRO A 421 -9.97 -16.89 15.70
CA PRO A 421 -9.41 -15.95 16.65
C PRO A 421 -8.48 -16.71 17.58
N ARG A 422 -7.33 -16.11 17.93
CA ARG A 422 -6.45 -16.69 18.95
C ARG A 422 -7.25 -16.75 20.24
N ILE A 423 -7.55 -17.95 20.75
CA ILE A 423 -8.13 -18.13 22.06
C ILE A 423 -7.03 -17.69 23.03
N GLU A 424 -7.13 -16.48 23.58
CA GLU A 424 -6.41 -16.17 24.80
C GLU A 424 -6.97 -17.13 25.83
N THR A 425 -6.16 -18.07 26.28
CA THR A 425 -6.41 -18.82 27.53
C THR A 425 -6.37 -17.76 28.63
N VAL A 426 -7.52 -17.15 28.88
CA VAL A 426 -7.77 -16.47 30.15
C VAL A 426 -7.72 -17.57 31.17
N VAL A 427 -6.53 -17.78 31.76
CA VAL A 427 -6.43 -18.45 33.04
C VAL A 427 -7.19 -17.53 34.01
N GLN A 428 -8.49 -17.76 34.12
CA GLN A 428 -9.24 -17.29 35.27
C GLN A 428 -8.60 -17.97 36.50
N ASN A 429 -7.66 -17.28 37.12
CA ASN A 429 -7.39 -17.49 38.54
C ASN A 429 -8.65 -17.06 39.27
N VAL A 430 -9.60 -17.97 39.34
CA VAL A 430 -10.62 -17.97 40.39
C VAL A 430 -9.89 -18.39 41.64
N SER A 431 -9.33 -17.44 42.35
CA SER A 431 -9.05 -17.57 43.76
C SER A 431 -10.42 -17.70 44.43
N LEU A 432 -10.79 -18.94 44.72
CA LEU A 432 -11.77 -19.25 45.76
C LEU A 432 -11.15 -18.78 47.08
N GLU A 433 -11.50 -17.58 47.51
CA GLU A 433 -11.43 -17.25 48.94
C GLU A 433 -12.66 -17.86 49.61
N VAL A 434 -12.40 -18.86 50.46
CA VAL A 434 -13.31 -19.41 51.46
C VAL A 434 -13.29 -18.47 52.67
#